data_5f3f3fb16644ae51e59231b6421de3e6
#
_entry.id   5f3f3fb16644ae51e59231b6421de3e6
#
_cell.length_a   1.000
_cell.length_b   1.000
_cell.length_c   1.000
_cell.angle_alpha   90.00
_cell.angle_beta   90.00
_cell.angle_gamma   90.00
#
_symmetry.space_group_name_H-M   'P 1'
#
loop_
_entity.id
_entity.type
_entity.pdbx_description
1 polymer ?
#
loop_
_entity_poly.entity_id
_entity_poly.type
_entity_poly.pdbx_seq_one_letter_code
_entity_poly.pdbx_strand_id
1 'polypeptide(L)'
;MLNNLEGYNMPEIPLLFNPYGTRQRTAMILGEHDPLKAKAKHANILADQSTWIEPNVVTKEDAPCKQNKIIEKDIDLAKQLPHAWFGKEGPSYITNAIVITKDPETGIPNTGCYRLTQLWNASHPHGEIYSEEEQRRCLSIFAFWNPPGNHIGLHWAKAQEMGKPLEIAIACVVDPVIQLAGATSL
;
A
#
# COMPACT_ATOMS: atom_id res chain seq x y z
N MET A 1 7.41 -5.50 18.38
CA MET A 1 7.76 -4.11 18.00
C MET A 1 9.26 -3.96 18.09
N LEU A 2 9.84 -3.26 17.13
CA LEU A 2 11.27 -2.94 17.12
C LEU A 2 11.42 -1.44 17.38
N ASN A 3 12.30 -1.08 18.30
CA ASN A 3 12.61 0.30 18.65
C ASN A 3 14.10 0.54 18.38
N ASN A 4 14.48 1.77 18.10
CA ASN A 4 15.88 2.18 17.88
C ASN A 4 16.62 1.39 16.78
N LEU A 5 15.97 1.21 15.63
CA LEU A 5 16.61 0.62 14.46
C LEU A 5 17.62 1.61 13.87
N GLU A 6 18.84 1.14 13.66
CA GLU A 6 19.84 1.92 12.93
C GLU A 6 19.39 2.20 11.50
N GLY A 7 19.54 3.44 11.05
CA GLY A 7 19.09 3.86 9.71
C GLY A 7 17.58 4.07 9.54
N TYR A 8 16.79 3.93 10.63
CA TYR A 8 15.36 4.25 10.59
C TYR A 8 15.16 5.75 10.80
N ASN A 9 14.52 6.41 9.84
CA ASN A 9 14.41 7.88 9.82
C ASN A 9 13.40 8.48 10.81
N MET A 10 12.50 7.66 11.38
CA MET A 10 11.44 8.08 12.32
C MET A 10 11.46 7.23 13.60
N PRO A 11 12.49 7.35 14.44
CA PRO A 11 12.66 6.48 15.61
C PRO A 11 11.54 6.57 16.65
N GLU A 12 10.77 7.66 16.64
CA GLU A 12 9.60 7.87 17.48
C GLU A 12 8.39 7.01 17.05
N ILE A 13 8.38 6.50 15.82
CA ILE A 13 7.33 5.62 15.31
C ILE A 13 7.78 4.17 15.46
N PRO A 14 7.12 3.36 16.29
CA PRO A 14 7.52 1.98 16.46
C PRO A 14 7.25 1.15 15.19
N LEU A 15 8.24 0.34 14.80
CA LEU A 15 8.11 -0.57 13.66
C LEU A 15 7.50 -1.90 14.09
N LEU A 16 6.38 -2.27 13.48
CA LEU A 16 5.79 -3.60 13.61
C LEU A 16 6.29 -4.50 12.49
N PHE A 17 7.08 -5.49 12.86
CA PHE A 17 7.62 -6.46 11.90
C PHE A 17 6.75 -7.72 11.85
N ASN A 18 6.46 -8.19 10.64
CA ASN A 18 5.74 -9.43 10.34
C ASN A 18 4.42 -9.58 11.14
N PRO A 19 3.41 -8.71 10.92
CA PRO A 19 2.14 -8.77 11.65
C PRO A 19 1.42 -10.12 11.47
N TYR A 20 1.58 -10.77 10.34
CA TYR A 20 0.96 -12.06 10.00
C TYR A 20 1.84 -13.27 10.30
N GLY A 21 2.92 -13.12 11.03
CA GLY A 21 3.95 -14.14 11.24
C GLY A 21 3.52 -15.39 12.01
N THR A 22 2.34 -15.37 12.63
CA THR A 22 1.77 -16.56 13.29
C THR A 22 0.27 -16.63 13.04
N ARG A 23 -0.28 -17.87 13.10
CA ARG A 23 -1.74 -18.09 12.99
C ARG A 23 -2.50 -17.36 14.08
N GLN A 24 -1.95 -17.25 15.29
CA GLN A 24 -2.54 -16.53 16.41
C GLN A 24 -2.64 -15.03 16.11
N ARG A 25 -1.58 -14.40 15.59
CA ARG A 25 -1.63 -12.98 15.21
C ARG A 25 -2.66 -12.73 14.12
N THR A 26 -2.71 -13.59 13.10
CA THR A 26 -3.73 -13.49 12.04
C THR A 26 -5.14 -13.66 12.61
N ALA A 27 -5.35 -14.58 13.55
CA ALA A 27 -6.63 -14.72 14.22
C ALA A 27 -7.02 -13.45 15.01
N MET A 28 -6.08 -12.87 15.75
CA MET A 28 -6.30 -11.60 16.47
C MET A 28 -6.69 -10.45 15.54
N ILE A 29 -6.05 -10.35 14.38
CA ILE A 29 -6.39 -9.37 13.35
C ILE A 29 -7.84 -9.51 12.87
N LEU A 30 -8.33 -10.76 12.78
CA LEU A 30 -9.70 -11.07 12.41
C LEU A 30 -10.70 -11.01 13.58
N GLY A 31 -10.24 -10.55 14.75
CA GLY A 31 -11.06 -10.44 15.96
C GLY A 31 -11.38 -11.77 16.65
N GLU A 32 -10.52 -12.77 16.45
CA GLU A 32 -10.70 -14.12 17.02
C GLU A 32 -9.46 -14.56 17.82
N HIS A 33 -9.68 -15.40 18.82
CA HIS A 33 -8.59 -16.01 19.58
C HIS A 33 -8.17 -17.39 19.04
N ASP A 34 -9.09 -18.08 18.37
CA ASP A 34 -8.87 -19.41 17.81
C ASP A 34 -8.57 -19.28 16.30
N PRO A 35 -7.38 -19.72 15.83
CA PRO A 35 -7.02 -19.66 14.41
C PRO A 35 -7.94 -20.42 13.46
N LEU A 36 -8.56 -21.52 13.92
CA LEU A 36 -9.51 -22.28 13.10
C LEU A 36 -10.84 -21.53 12.93
N LYS A 37 -11.32 -20.89 14.00
CA LYS A 37 -12.51 -20.04 13.94
C LYS A 37 -12.26 -18.81 13.07
N ALA A 38 -11.08 -18.19 13.18
CA ALA A 38 -10.69 -17.07 12.33
C ALA A 38 -10.72 -17.45 10.84
N LYS A 39 -10.16 -18.62 10.50
CA LYS A 39 -10.17 -19.13 9.13
C LYS A 39 -11.59 -19.38 8.62
N ALA A 40 -12.43 -20.01 9.44
CA ALA A 40 -13.82 -20.28 9.07
C ALA A 40 -14.62 -18.99 8.88
N LYS A 41 -14.47 -18.02 9.80
CA LYS A 41 -15.09 -16.69 9.71
C LYS A 41 -14.70 -15.98 8.41
N HIS A 42 -13.41 -15.94 8.10
CA HIS A 42 -12.92 -15.31 6.87
C HIS A 42 -13.51 -16.00 5.61
N ALA A 43 -13.47 -17.32 5.57
CA ALA A 43 -14.04 -18.09 4.47
C ALA A 43 -15.55 -17.84 4.29
N ASN A 44 -16.31 -17.77 5.37
CA ASN A 44 -17.76 -17.50 5.33
C ASN A 44 -18.05 -16.08 4.81
N ILE A 45 -17.29 -15.07 5.23
CA ILE A 45 -17.45 -13.69 4.74
C ILE A 45 -17.19 -13.63 3.23
N LEU A 46 -16.19 -14.34 2.73
CA LEU A 46 -15.90 -14.38 1.30
C LEU A 46 -16.93 -15.16 0.49
N ALA A 47 -17.50 -16.22 1.07
CA ALA A 47 -18.47 -17.06 0.40
C ALA A 47 -19.88 -16.45 0.33
N ASP A 48 -20.23 -15.55 1.25
CA ASP A 48 -21.56 -14.97 1.37
C ASP A 48 -21.52 -13.44 1.24
N GLN A 49 -21.70 -12.95 0.02
CA GLN A 49 -21.72 -11.53 -0.29
C GLN A 49 -22.87 -10.77 0.40
N SER A 50 -23.92 -11.47 0.85
CA SER A 50 -25.03 -10.83 1.56
C SER A 50 -24.63 -10.29 2.94
N THR A 51 -23.47 -10.74 3.47
CA THR A 51 -22.90 -10.28 4.73
C THR A 51 -22.04 -9.01 4.57
N TRP A 52 -21.79 -8.57 3.34
CA TRP A 52 -20.96 -7.41 3.08
C TRP A 52 -21.72 -6.13 3.39
N ILE A 53 -21.02 -5.20 4.02
CA ILE A 53 -21.58 -3.93 4.49
C ILE A 53 -21.00 -2.83 3.63
N GLU A 54 -21.86 -1.96 3.11
CA GLU A 54 -21.42 -0.77 2.38
C GLU A 54 -20.60 0.15 3.30
N PRO A 55 -19.49 0.72 2.79
CA PRO A 55 -18.67 1.63 3.57
C PRO A 55 -19.42 2.92 3.92
N ASN A 56 -19.28 3.37 5.15
CA ASN A 56 -19.76 4.70 5.54
C ASN A 56 -18.84 5.78 4.97
N VAL A 57 -19.41 6.66 4.16
CA VAL A 57 -18.71 7.85 3.66
C VAL A 57 -18.81 8.94 4.72
N VAL A 58 -17.68 9.33 5.28
CA VAL A 58 -17.58 10.45 6.23
C VAL A 58 -17.21 11.74 5.51
N THR A 59 -17.49 12.87 6.14
CA THR A 59 -17.08 14.18 5.61
C THR A 59 -15.55 14.30 5.60
N LYS A 60 -15.04 15.25 4.84
CA LYS A 60 -13.60 15.50 4.78
C LYS A 60 -13.03 15.96 6.13
N GLU A 61 -13.83 16.68 6.88
CA GLU A 61 -13.52 17.22 8.19
C GLU A 61 -13.45 16.12 9.24
N ASP A 62 -14.27 15.08 9.10
CA ASP A 62 -14.34 13.94 10.01
C ASP A 62 -13.35 12.82 9.65
N ALA A 63 -12.65 12.95 8.51
CA ALA A 63 -11.70 11.94 8.04
C ALA A 63 -10.30 12.17 8.63
N PRO A 64 -9.78 11.34 9.56
CA PRO A 64 -8.47 11.51 10.17
C PRO A 64 -7.33 11.59 9.16
N CYS A 65 -7.42 10.84 8.05
CA CYS A 65 -6.43 10.86 6.97
C CYS A 65 -6.41 12.16 6.14
N LYS A 66 -7.31 13.11 6.42
CA LYS A 66 -7.37 14.43 5.78
C LYS A 66 -6.93 15.57 6.69
N GLN A 67 -6.58 15.32 7.95
CA GLN A 67 -6.16 16.32 8.92
C GLN A 67 -4.88 17.04 8.50
N ASN A 68 -3.90 16.29 8.00
CA ASN A 68 -2.67 16.86 7.47
C ASN A 68 -2.63 16.67 5.96
N LYS A 69 -2.39 17.77 5.23
CA LYS A 69 -2.32 17.75 3.78
C LYS A 69 -1.02 18.43 3.33
N ILE A 70 -0.18 17.66 2.62
CA ILE A 70 1.07 18.13 2.03
C ILE A 70 0.92 17.99 0.52
N ILE A 71 1.20 19.05 -0.22
CA ILE A 71 0.95 19.11 -1.67
C ILE A 71 2.13 19.75 -2.41
N GLU A 72 2.25 19.42 -3.68
CA GLU A 72 3.17 20.05 -4.63
C GLU A 72 4.61 20.13 -4.12
N LYS A 73 5.16 21.34 -4.07
CA LYS A 73 6.56 21.60 -3.68
C LYS A 73 6.90 21.20 -2.24
N ASP A 74 5.90 21.09 -1.38
CA ASP A 74 6.10 20.73 0.01
C ASP A 74 6.21 19.21 0.22
N ILE A 75 6.03 18.42 -0.84
CA ILE A 75 6.19 16.97 -0.80
C ILE A 75 7.68 16.62 -0.73
N ASP A 76 8.06 15.94 0.35
CA ASP A 76 9.38 15.35 0.56
C ASP A 76 9.21 13.98 1.24
N LEU A 77 9.04 12.95 0.42
CA LEU A 77 8.74 11.59 0.89
C LEU A 77 9.86 11.00 1.74
N ALA A 78 11.10 11.44 1.53
CA ALA A 78 12.23 11.02 2.36
C ALA A 78 12.14 11.48 3.81
N LYS A 79 11.40 12.57 4.07
CA LYS A 79 11.13 13.08 5.43
C LYS A 79 9.76 12.67 5.95
N GLN A 80 8.79 12.48 5.06
CA GLN A 80 7.39 12.32 5.41
C GLN A 80 6.93 10.87 5.54
N LEU A 81 7.69 9.93 4.95
CA LEU A 81 7.39 8.51 5.05
C LEU A 81 8.45 7.79 5.90
N PRO A 82 8.01 6.89 6.79
CA PRO A 82 8.95 6.05 7.51
C PRO A 82 9.66 5.09 6.55
N HIS A 83 10.97 4.97 6.67
CA HIS A 83 11.75 4.00 5.93
C HIS A 83 12.86 3.39 6.78
N ALA A 84 13.13 2.14 6.54
CA ALA A 84 14.21 1.39 7.17
C ALA A 84 14.96 0.57 6.12
N TRP A 85 16.23 0.33 6.37
CA TRP A 85 17.08 -0.50 5.55
C TRP A 85 17.24 -1.87 6.19
N PHE A 86 17.20 -2.91 5.37
CA PHE A 86 17.43 -4.27 5.85
C PHE A 86 18.65 -4.86 5.17
N GLY A 87 19.72 -4.96 5.94
CA GLY A 87 20.95 -5.59 5.49
C GLY A 87 21.58 -4.90 4.27
N LYS A 88 21.87 -5.71 3.25
CA LYS A 88 22.47 -5.25 1.98
C LYS A 88 21.43 -5.12 0.86
N GLU A 89 20.15 -5.02 1.20
CA GLU A 89 19.12 -4.71 0.20
C GLU A 89 19.43 -3.35 -0.44
N GLY A 90 19.11 -3.22 -1.73
CA GLY A 90 19.31 -1.99 -2.47
C GLY A 90 18.41 -0.87 -1.96
N PRO A 91 17.36 -0.47 -2.69
CA PRO A 91 16.48 0.61 -2.27
C PRO A 91 15.62 0.22 -1.06
N SER A 92 15.25 1.21 -0.26
CA SER A 92 14.25 1.03 0.79
C SER A 92 12.87 0.78 0.18
N TYR A 93 12.12 -0.17 0.74
CA TYR A 93 10.80 -0.57 0.26
C TYR A 93 9.69 -0.18 1.22
N ILE A 94 8.56 0.21 0.66
CA ILE A 94 7.27 0.20 1.33
C ILE A 94 6.57 -1.10 0.93
N THR A 95 6.60 -2.08 1.82
CA THR A 95 6.14 -3.45 1.52
C THR A 95 4.68 -3.68 1.89
N ASN A 96 4.06 -2.74 2.59
CA ASN A 96 2.77 -2.90 3.26
C ASN A 96 1.72 -1.88 2.80
N ALA A 97 1.89 -1.36 1.59
CA ALA A 97 0.94 -0.40 1.03
C ALA A 97 -0.20 -1.11 0.31
N ILE A 98 -1.38 -0.54 0.45
CA ILE A 98 -2.54 -0.83 -0.40
C ILE A 98 -2.58 0.21 -1.51
N VAL A 99 -2.56 -0.25 -2.75
CA VAL A 99 -2.66 0.60 -3.94
C VAL A 99 -4.05 0.45 -4.53
N ILE A 100 -4.68 1.58 -4.74
CA ILE A 100 -6.05 1.68 -5.26
C ILE A 100 -5.98 2.39 -6.60
N THR A 101 -6.54 1.76 -7.62
CA THR A 101 -6.72 2.32 -8.97
C THR A 101 -8.15 2.12 -9.42
N LYS A 102 -8.56 2.84 -10.46
CA LYS A 102 -9.83 2.59 -11.14
C LYS A 102 -9.56 2.22 -12.59
N ASP A 103 -10.29 1.24 -13.10
CA ASP A 103 -10.26 0.94 -14.52
C ASP A 103 -10.69 2.19 -15.30
N PRO A 104 -9.84 2.69 -16.23
CA PRO A 104 -10.11 3.93 -16.94
C PRO A 104 -11.35 3.91 -17.86
N GLU A 105 -11.81 2.72 -18.25
CA GLU A 105 -12.99 2.54 -19.12
C GLU A 105 -14.25 2.36 -18.30
N THR A 106 -14.22 1.48 -17.30
CA THR A 106 -15.41 1.06 -16.55
C THR A 106 -15.61 1.83 -15.25
N GLY A 107 -14.53 2.46 -14.70
CA GLY A 107 -14.54 3.11 -13.41
C GLY A 107 -14.54 2.13 -12.22
N ILE A 108 -14.48 0.82 -12.46
CA ILE A 108 -14.44 -0.19 -11.41
C ILE A 108 -13.15 -0.07 -10.62
N PRO A 109 -13.22 0.08 -9.28
CA PRO A 109 -12.03 0.18 -8.45
C PRO A 109 -11.36 -1.19 -8.31
N ASN A 110 -10.02 -1.17 -8.25
CA ASN A 110 -9.21 -2.31 -7.84
C ASN A 110 -8.34 -1.91 -6.65
N THR A 111 -8.22 -2.82 -5.71
CA THR A 111 -7.39 -2.68 -4.52
C THR A 111 -6.40 -3.83 -4.49
N GLY A 112 -5.12 -3.54 -4.29
CA GLY A 112 -4.09 -4.57 -4.26
C GLY A 112 -2.89 -4.22 -3.41
N CYS A 113 -2.19 -5.25 -2.94
CA CYS A 113 -0.92 -5.11 -2.24
C CYS A 113 0.23 -5.03 -3.25
N TYR A 114 0.87 -3.89 -3.34
CA TYR A 114 2.04 -3.69 -4.17
C TYR A 114 3.19 -3.15 -3.33
N ARG A 115 4.38 -3.64 -3.56
CA ARG A 115 5.58 -3.02 -3.00
C ARG A 115 5.95 -1.79 -3.81
N LEU A 116 6.33 -0.75 -3.10
CA LEU A 116 6.84 0.48 -3.71
C LEU A 116 8.29 0.67 -3.30
N THR A 117 9.06 1.30 -4.16
CA THR A 117 10.45 1.66 -3.92
C THR A 117 10.60 3.17 -3.87
N GLN A 118 11.42 3.63 -2.96
CA GLN A 118 11.78 5.02 -2.86
C GLN A 118 12.87 5.34 -3.90
N LEU A 119 12.71 6.42 -4.68
CA LEU A 119 13.65 6.78 -5.73
C LEU A 119 14.87 7.59 -5.24
N TRP A 120 14.77 8.28 -4.11
CA TRP A 120 15.88 9.12 -3.58
C TRP A 120 17.07 8.34 -3.03
N ASN A 121 17.04 7.06 -3.24
CA ASN A 121 18.10 6.17 -2.83
C ASN A 121 19.02 5.89 -4.02
N ALA A 122 20.30 6.21 -3.88
CA ALA A 122 21.34 6.03 -4.90
C ALA A 122 21.44 4.60 -5.48
N SER A 123 20.86 3.62 -4.82
CA SER A 123 20.82 2.22 -5.29
C SER A 123 19.65 1.89 -6.21
N HIS A 124 18.73 2.85 -6.47
CA HIS A 124 17.60 2.56 -7.35
C HIS A 124 18.06 2.57 -8.82
N PRO A 125 17.79 1.49 -9.60
CA PRO A 125 18.28 1.36 -10.98
C PRO A 125 17.83 2.50 -11.93
N HIS A 126 16.77 3.20 -11.58
CA HIS A 126 16.21 4.30 -12.37
C HIS A 126 16.36 5.67 -11.69
N GLY A 127 17.10 5.75 -10.57
CA GLY A 127 17.31 7.00 -9.84
C GLY A 127 18.03 8.06 -10.68
N GLU A 128 18.92 7.64 -11.56
CA GLU A 128 19.70 8.54 -12.45
C GLU A 128 18.85 9.28 -13.49
N ILE A 129 17.63 8.80 -13.79
CA ILE A 129 16.73 9.39 -14.78
C ILE A 129 16.05 10.66 -14.25
N TYR A 130 15.97 10.79 -12.94
CA TYR A 130 15.23 11.85 -12.25
C TYR A 130 16.18 12.79 -11.53
N SER A 131 15.86 14.07 -11.50
CA SER A 131 16.55 15.05 -10.66
C SER A 131 16.40 14.66 -9.18
N GLU A 132 17.29 15.13 -8.31
CA GLU A 132 17.21 14.85 -6.87
C GLU A 132 15.89 15.31 -6.25
N GLU A 133 15.36 16.43 -6.72
CA GLU A 133 14.06 16.96 -6.29
C GLU A 133 12.91 16.02 -6.68
N GLU A 134 12.90 15.53 -7.92
CA GLU A 134 11.89 14.58 -8.40
C GLU A 134 11.98 13.24 -7.65
N GLN A 135 13.18 12.74 -7.42
CA GLN A 135 13.39 11.51 -6.64
C GLN A 135 12.75 11.58 -5.26
N ARG A 136 12.78 12.74 -4.62
CA ARG A 136 12.17 12.94 -3.29
C ARG A 136 10.66 13.04 -3.30
N ARG A 137 10.05 13.21 -4.47
CA ARG A 137 8.59 13.31 -4.67
C ARG A 137 7.97 12.08 -5.29
N CYS A 138 8.77 11.12 -5.72
CA CYS A 138 8.32 9.97 -6.48
C CYS A 138 8.54 8.65 -5.76
N LEU A 139 7.64 7.72 -5.99
CA LEU A 139 7.77 6.31 -5.65
C LEU A 139 7.76 5.49 -6.94
N SER A 140 8.54 4.43 -6.98
CA SER A 140 8.46 3.46 -8.06
C SER A 140 7.56 2.30 -7.66
N ILE A 141 6.72 1.87 -8.58
CA ILE A 141 5.86 0.69 -8.43
C ILE A 141 6.08 -0.25 -9.60
N PHE A 142 6.11 -1.54 -9.30
CA PHE A 142 6.30 -2.55 -10.32
C PHE A 142 4.95 -3.02 -10.86
N ALA A 143 4.70 -2.77 -12.15
CA ALA A 143 3.46 -3.08 -12.84
C ALA A 143 3.72 -3.94 -14.09
N PHE A 144 2.89 -4.97 -14.29
CA PHE A 144 2.89 -5.80 -15.50
C PHE A 144 1.64 -5.52 -16.32
N TRP A 145 1.82 -5.11 -17.57
CA TRP A 145 0.71 -4.86 -18.50
C TRP A 145 0.53 -5.96 -19.57
N ASN A 146 1.55 -6.77 -19.80
CA ASN A 146 1.44 -7.91 -20.71
C ASN A 146 0.66 -9.05 -20.03
N PRO A 147 -0.28 -9.71 -20.73
CA PRO A 147 -1.01 -10.85 -20.16
C PRO A 147 -0.10 -11.98 -19.69
N PRO A 148 -0.34 -12.53 -18.50
CA PRO A 148 -1.46 -12.25 -17.58
C PRO A 148 -1.20 -11.07 -16.62
N GLY A 149 -1.07 -9.86 -17.10
CA GLY A 149 -0.73 -8.66 -16.32
C GLY A 149 -1.39 -8.55 -14.95
N ASN A 150 -0.86 -7.67 -14.08
CA ASN A 150 -1.56 -7.32 -12.85
C ASN A 150 -2.51 -6.14 -13.09
N HIS A 151 -3.53 -5.98 -12.24
CA HIS A 151 -4.59 -4.99 -12.45
C HIS A 151 -4.06 -3.56 -12.62
N ILE A 152 -3.07 -3.15 -11.83
CA ILE A 152 -2.48 -1.81 -11.98
C ILE A 152 -1.80 -1.62 -13.34
N GLY A 153 -1.10 -2.65 -13.84
CA GLY A 153 -0.46 -2.61 -15.16
C GLY A 153 -1.49 -2.56 -16.28
N LEU A 154 -2.58 -3.32 -16.17
CA LEU A 154 -3.68 -3.32 -17.14
C LEU A 154 -4.40 -1.96 -17.15
N HIS A 155 -4.70 -1.38 -15.98
CA HIS A 155 -5.29 -0.05 -15.88
C HIS A 155 -4.37 1.04 -16.45
N TRP A 156 -3.06 0.92 -16.19
CA TRP A 156 -2.07 1.84 -16.74
C TRP A 156 -2.03 1.77 -18.27
N ALA A 157 -2.00 0.56 -18.84
CA ALA A 157 -2.01 0.38 -20.30
C ALA A 157 -3.23 1.04 -20.95
N LYS A 158 -4.43 0.81 -20.42
CA LYS A 158 -5.66 1.47 -20.87
C LYS A 158 -5.59 3.00 -20.75
N ALA A 159 -5.08 3.53 -19.66
CA ALA A 159 -4.89 4.97 -19.48
C ALA A 159 -3.95 5.55 -20.52
N GLN A 160 -2.85 4.84 -20.86
CA GLN A 160 -1.91 5.23 -21.91
C GLN A 160 -2.57 5.24 -23.30
N GLU A 161 -3.37 4.24 -23.64
CA GLU A 161 -4.14 4.21 -24.88
C GLU A 161 -5.11 5.40 -24.99
N MET A 162 -5.65 5.86 -23.86
CA MET A 162 -6.50 7.06 -23.79
C MET A 162 -5.71 8.38 -23.73
N GLY A 163 -4.38 8.35 -23.74
CA GLY A 163 -3.52 9.54 -23.66
C GLY A 163 -3.61 10.29 -22.34
N LYS A 164 -3.91 9.60 -21.24
CA LYS A 164 -4.06 10.20 -19.90
C LYS A 164 -3.24 9.46 -18.83
N PRO A 165 -2.82 10.14 -17.75
CA PRO A 165 -2.22 9.47 -16.61
C PRO A 165 -3.25 8.58 -15.90
N LEU A 166 -2.77 7.49 -15.27
CA LEU A 166 -3.56 6.69 -14.33
C LEU A 166 -3.52 7.35 -12.95
N GLU A 167 -4.67 7.67 -12.40
CA GLU A 167 -4.78 8.13 -11.01
C GLU A 167 -4.57 6.95 -10.05
N ILE A 168 -3.73 7.17 -9.03
CA ILE A 168 -3.37 6.15 -8.04
C ILE A 168 -3.53 6.75 -6.64
N ALA A 169 -4.20 6.02 -5.75
CA ALA A 169 -4.16 6.28 -4.32
C ALA A 169 -3.32 5.18 -3.63
N ILE A 170 -2.44 5.60 -2.72
CA ILE A 170 -1.58 4.70 -1.96
C ILE A 170 -1.89 4.91 -0.48
N ALA A 171 -2.39 3.87 0.17
CA ALA A 171 -2.66 3.88 1.60
C ALA A 171 -1.56 3.10 2.33
N CYS A 172 -0.73 3.82 3.07
CA CYS A 172 0.31 3.24 3.92
C CYS A 172 -0.20 3.06 5.35
N VAL A 173 0.29 2.03 6.05
CA VAL A 173 -0.06 1.76 7.46
C VAL A 173 -1.56 1.63 7.69
N VAL A 174 -2.24 0.93 6.80
CA VAL A 174 -3.66 0.60 6.94
C VAL A 174 -3.89 -0.43 8.04
N ASP A 175 -5.12 -0.50 8.54
CA ASP A 175 -5.52 -1.58 9.44
C ASP A 175 -5.19 -2.94 8.80
N PRO A 176 -4.61 -3.89 9.55
CA PRO A 176 -4.24 -5.20 9.02
C PRO A 176 -5.39 -5.97 8.36
N VAL A 177 -6.65 -5.77 8.79
CA VAL A 177 -7.84 -6.36 8.15
C VAL A 177 -7.99 -5.82 6.72
N ILE A 178 -7.80 -4.52 6.50
CA ILE A 178 -7.87 -3.90 5.17
C ILE A 178 -6.78 -4.48 4.27
N GLN A 179 -5.60 -4.74 4.82
CA GLN A 179 -4.51 -5.34 4.08
C GLN A 179 -4.81 -6.78 3.66
N LEU A 180 -5.41 -7.58 4.54
CA LEU A 180 -5.88 -8.94 4.18
C LEU A 180 -6.94 -8.88 3.08
N ALA A 181 -7.88 -7.94 3.18
CA ALA A 181 -8.90 -7.75 2.15
C ALA A 181 -8.28 -7.35 0.79
N GLY A 182 -7.33 -6.42 0.78
CA GLY A 182 -6.62 -6.00 -0.44
C GLY A 182 -5.74 -7.08 -1.09
N ALA A 183 -5.42 -8.14 -0.35
CA ALA A 183 -4.70 -9.32 -0.86
C ALA A 183 -5.64 -10.44 -1.31
N THR A 184 -6.95 -10.27 -1.18
CA THR A 184 -7.96 -11.28 -1.52
C THR A 184 -8.52 -11.00 -2.91
N SER A 185 -8.55 -12.01 -3.77
CA SER A 185 -9.33 -11.96 -5.02
C SER A 185 -10.79 -12.30 -4.75
N LEU A 186 -11.67 -11.43 -5.17
CA LEU A 186 -13.14 -11.60 -5.08
C LEU A 186 -13.70 -11.89 -6.46
#